data_94095388252471fe3d74eb153b08caff
#
_entry.id   94095388252471fe3d74eb153b08caff
#
_cell.length_a   1.000
_cell.length_b   1.000
_cell.length_c   1.000
_cell.angle_alpha   90.00
_cell.angle_beta   90.00
_cell.angle_gamma   90.00
#
_symmetry.space_group_name_H-M   'P 1'
#
loop_
_entity.id
_entity.type
_entity.pdbx_description
1 polymer ?
#
loop_
_entity_poly.entity_id
_entity_poly.type
_entity_poly.pdbx_seq_one_letter_code
_entity_poly.pdbx_strand_id
1 'polypeptide(L)'
;MLNKFYLYTAILLLTLNSYSQKEGWLTGFPDVFEKSIKENKPIMANFTGSDWCGWCIRLDKAVFQTEEFKKWAKENVILLELDFPKRTKLDPNLEATNNELQNIFQVRGFPTVWLFSVTKTDDGKFSINANLSNPFQKMGYMASSKDFISKANYIIEKMNEIY
;
A
#
# COMPACT_ATOMS: atom_id res chain seq x y z
N MET A 1 -53.97 38.13 -2.38
CA MET A 1 -53.78 36.66 -2.39
C MET A 1 -52.30 36.39 -2.65
N LEU A 2 -51.53 36.06 -1.61
CA LEU A 2 -50.10 35.85 -1.71
C LEU A 2 -49.87 34.35 -1.94
N ASN A 3 -49.40 33.98 -3.14
CA ASN A 3 -48.96 32.60 -3.43
C ASN A 3 -47.60 32.36 -2.77
N LYS A 4 -47.62 31.49 -1.76
CA LYS A 4 -46.39 30.96 -1.15
C LYS A 4 -45.82 29.88 -2.04
N PHE A 5 -44.78 30.22 -2.82
CA PHE A 5 -43.90 29.24 -3.47
C PHE A 5 -43.03 28.60 -2.40
N TYR A 6 -43.30 27.32 -2.06
CA TYR A 6 -42.39 26.52 -1.27
C TYR A 6 -41.29 26.01 -2.19
N LEU A 7 -40.10 26.61 -2.05
CA LEU A 7 -38.86 26.14 -2.70
C LEU A 7 -38.38 24.91 -1.92
N TYR A 8 -38.69 23.72 -2.41
CA TYR A 8 -38.07 22.49 -1.92
C TYR A 8 -36.66 22.40 -2.51
N THR A 9 -35.65 22.86 -1.77
CA THR A 9 -34.26 22.54 -2.02
C THR A 9 -34.04 21.10 -1.59
N ALA A 10 -34.13 20.17 -2.54
CA ALA A 10 -33.69 18.81 -2.34
C ALA A 10 -32.14 18.84 -2.21
N ILE A 11 -31.65 18.82 -0.97
CA ILE A 11 -30.25 18.59 -0.69
C ILE A 11 -29.99 17.11 -1.01
N LEU A 12 -29.47 16.86 -2.22
CA LEU A 12 -28.97 15.57 -2.64
C LEU A 12 -27.69 15.31 -1.84
N LEU A 13 -27.80 14.61 -0.71
CA LEU A 13 -26.67 14.09 0.04
C LEU A 13 -25.98 13.01 -0.82
N LEU A 14 -25.03 13.43 -1.64
CA LEU A 14 -24.04 12.57 -2.24
C LEU A 14 -23.20 11.99 -1.10
N THR A 15 -23.57 10.81 -0.62
CA THR A 15 -22.70 10.00 0.22
C THR A 15 -21.52 9.55 -0.64
N LEU A 16 -20.47 10.37 -0.68
CA LEU A 16 -19.18 9.95 -1.15
C LEU A 16 -18.73 8.84 -0.19
N ASN A 17 -18.79 7.59 -0.64
CA ASN A 17 -18.09 6.51 0.01
C ASN A 17 -16.58 6.80 -0.12
N SER A 18 -16.08 7.69 0.73
CA SER A 18 -14.65 7.91 0.88
C SER A 18 -14.08 6.62 1.48
N TYR A 19 -13.48 5.80 0.63
CA TYR A 19 -12.53 4.82 1.10
C TYR A 19 -11.47 5.62 1.86
N SER A 20 -11.47 5.52 3.19
CA SER A 20 -10.52 6.26 4.02
C SER A 20 -9.14 5.69 3.79
N GLN A 21 -8.40 6.33 2.90
CA GLN A 21 -7.01 5.99 2.65
C GLN A 21 -6.24 6.16 3.97
N LYS A 22 -5.53 5.13 4.36
CA LYS A 22 -4.70 5.12 5.55
C LYS A 22 -3.60 6.18 5.42
N GLU A 23 -3.39 6.97 6.46
CA GLU A 23 -2.41 8.05 6.45
C GLU A 23 -1.01 7.58 6.00
N GLY A 24 -0.46 8.22 4.98
CA GLY A 24 0.84 7.91 4.40
C GLY A 24 0.86 6.74 3.41
N TRP A 25 -0.21 5.94 3.31
CA TRP A 25 -0.32 4.83 2.37
C TRP A 25 -0.95 5.27 1.05
N LEU A 26 -0.39 4.82 -0.04
CA LEU A 26 -0.90 5.04 -1.41
C LEU A 26 -1.53 3.76 -1.93
N THR A 27 -2.51 3.89 -2.83
CA THR A 27 -3.21 2.76 -3.46
C THR A 27 -3.06 2.74 -4.98
N GLY A 28 -2.44 3.76 -5.56
CA GLY A 28 -2.29 3.92 -7.01
C GLY A 28 -0.93 3.46 -7.51
N PHE A 29 -0.92 2.56 -8.50
CA PHE A 29 0.29 1.96 -9.04
C PHE A 29 1.23 2.95 -9.76
N PRO A 30 0.78 3.77 -10.74
CA PRO A 30 1.69 4.68 -11.43
C PRO A 30 2.27 5.75 -10.50
N ASP A 31 1.43 6.33 -9.65
CA ASP A 31 1.81 7.43 -8.75
C ASP A 31 2.85 6.99 -7.71
N VAL A 32 2.73 5.76 -7.21
CA VAL A 32 3.68 5.18 -6.25
C VAL A 32 5.05 5.00 -6.88
N PHE A 33 5.10 4.54 -8.12
CA PHE A 33 6.34 4.31 -8.84
C PHE A 33 7.05 5.62 -9.19
N GLU A 34 6.31 6.59 -9.72
CA GLU A 34 6.84 7.93 -9.98
C GLU A 34 7.39 8.57 -8.69
N LYS A 35 6.65 8.45 -7.58
CA LYS A 35 7.08 8.96 -6.29
C LYS A 35 8.34 8.28 -5.78
N SER A 36 8.42 6.94 -5.90
CA SER A 36 9.59 6.16 -5.50
C SER A 36 10.85 6.61 -6.24
N ILE A 37 10.76 6.79 -7.56
CA ILE A 37 11.86 7.27 -8.38
C ILE A 37 12.25 8.71 -7.99
N LYS A 38 11.27 9.59 -7.86
CA LYS A 38 11.47 11.01 -7.52
C LYS A 38 12.15 11.19 -6.16
N GLU A 39 11.75 10.40 -5.15
CA GLU A 39 12.29 10.49 -3.80
C GLU A 39 13.49 9.58 -3.56
N ASN A 40 13.84 8.75 -4.56
CA ASN A 40 14.89 7.73 -4.45
C ASN A 40 14.70 6.82 -3.22
N LYS A 41 13.45 6.36 -3.01
CA LYS A 41 13.09 5.48 -1.90
C LYS A 41 12.49 4.18 -2.41
N PRO A 42 12.83 3.03 -1.80
CA PRO A 42 12.17 1.77 -2.13
C PRO A 42 10.67 1.81 -1.76
N ILE A 43 9.90 0.97 -2.42
CA ILE A 43 8.48 0.77 -2.15
C ILE A 43 8.34 -0.34 -1.11
N MET A 44 7.54 -0.09 -0.08
CA MET A 44 7.04 -1.10 0.85
C MET A 44 5.59 -1.41 0.49
N ALA A 45 5.35 -2.54 -0.17
CA ALA A 45 4.02 -2.98 -0.59
C ALA A 45 3.43 -3.95 0.44
N ASN A 46 2.30 -3.60 1.04
CA ASN A 46 1.56 -4.44 1.99
C ASN A 46 0.35 -5.09 1.29
N PHE A 47 0.45 -6.38 1.02
CA PHE A 47 -0.66 -7.20 0.56
C PHE A 47 -1.51 -7.62 1.76
N THR A 48 -2.75 -7.15 1.80
CA THR A 48 -3.61 -7.24 2.98
C THR A 48 -5.05 -7.62 2.62
N GLY A 49 -5.82 -8.03 3.61
CA GLY A 49 -7.27 -8.19 3.54
C GLY A 49 -7.89 -7.42 4.71
N SER A 50 -8.12 -6.13 4.51
CA SER A 50 -8.43 -5.17 5.57
C SER A 50 -9.67 -5.51 6.40
N ASP A 51 -10.68 -6.12 5.78
CA ASP A 51 -11.99 -6.39 6.39
C ASP A 51 -12.22 -7.84 6.85
N TRP A 52 -11.24 -8.76 6.61
CA TRP A 52 -11.40 -10.17 6.95
C TRP A 52 -10.14 -10.85 7.52
N CYS A 53 -8.93 -10.36 7.18
CA CYS A 53 -7.69 -11.01 7.56
C CYS A 53 -7.27 -10.62 8.99
N GLY A 54 -7.52 -11.48 9.96
CA GLY A 54 -7.19 -11.19 11.36
C GLY A 54 -5.71 -10.90 11.64
N TRP A 55 -4.78 -11.57 10.93
CA TRP A 55 -3.35 -11.32 11.06
C TRP A 55 -2.94 -9.98 10.43
N CYS A 56 -3.61 -9.56 9.35
CA CYS A 56 -3.39 -8.25 8.74
C CYS A 56 -3.80 -7.12 9.70
N ILE A 57 -4.97 -7.26 10.33
CA ILE A 57 -5.47 -6.30 11.33
C ILE A 57 -4.52 -6.22 12.54
N ARG A 58 -3.96 -7.36 12.96
CA ARG A 58 -2.97 -7.38 14.05
C ARG A 58 -1.66 -6.72 13.66
N LEU A 59 -1.15 -6.98 12.43
CA LEU A 59 0.05 -6.33 11.92
C LEU A 59 -0.14 -4.82 11.85
N ASP A 60 -1.27 -4.38 11.32
CA ASP A 60 -1.61 -2.97 11.23
C ASP A 60 -1.54 -2.29 12.59
N LYS A 61 -2.22 -2.85 13.61
CA LYS A 61 -2.24 -2.29 14.96
C LYS A 61 -0.88 -2.32 15.67
N ALA A 62 -0.15 -3.45 15.52
CA ALA A 62 1.10 -3.66 16.24
C ALA A 62 2.30 -2.93 15.61
N VAL A 63 2.22 -2.62 14.31
CA VAL A 63 3.31 -2.02 13.55
C VAL A 63 2.89 -0.72 12.88
N PHE A 64 2.00 -0.77 11.90
CA PHE A 64 1.78 0.34 10.97
C PHE A 64 1.10 1.56 11.60
N GLN A 65 0.31 1.37 12.66
CA GLN A 65 -0.32 2.46 13.41
C GLN A 65 0.58 3.09 14.46
N THR A 66 1.77 2.52 14.73
CA THR A 66 2.69 3.08 15.72
C THR A 66 3.40 4.35 15.21
N GLU A 67 3.61 5.32 16.09
CA GLU A 67 4.33 6.55 15.72
C GLU A 67 5.78 6.27 15.31
N GLU A 68 6.40 5.25 15.92
CA GLU A 68 7.74 4.78 15.55
C GLU A 68 7.79 4.36 14.09
N PHE A 69 6.85 3.51 13.65
CA PHE A 69 6.78 3.06 12.25
C PHE A 69 6.45 4.22 11.29
N LYS A 70 5.46 5.05 11.61
CA LYS A 70 5.07 6.17 10.76
C LYS A 70 6.22 7.14 10.50
N LYS A 71 6.97 7.49 11.56
CA LYS A 71 8.16 8.35 11.45
C LYS A 71 9.22 7.70 10.57
N TRP A 72 9.57 6.44 10.86
CA TRP A 72 10.55 5.70 10.09
C TRP A 72 10.13 5.56 8.61
N ALA A 73 8.90 5.17 8.35
CA ALA A 73 8.41 4.96 6.99
C ALA A 73 8.46 6.22 6.14
N LYS A 74 8.07 7.37 6.70
CA LYS A 74 8.13 8.66 6.02
C LYS A 74 9.55 9.00 5.52
N GLU A 75 10.57 8.58 6.23
CA GLU A 75 11.97 8.87 5.90
C GLU A 75 12.55 7.84 4.92
N ASN A 76 12.11 6.58 4.98
CA ASN A 76 12.84 5.47 4.38
C ASN A 76 12.15 4.78 3.20
N VAL A 77 10.82 4.84 3.08
CA VAL A 77 10.07 4.08 2.07
C VAL A 77 8.88 4.86 1.50
N ILE A 78 8.37 4.42 0.36
CA ILE A 78 7.05 4.79 -0.15
C ILE A 78 6.10 3.64 0.19
N LEU A 79 5.03 3.94 0.92
CA LEU A 79 4.06 2.95 1.36
C LEU A 79 2.99 2.71 0.28
N LEU A 80 2.82 1.45 -0.12
CA LEU A 80 1.79 0.99 -1.06
C LEU A 80 0.89 -0.03 -0.36
N GLU A 81 -0.41 0.25 -0.27
CA GLU A 81 -1.41 -0.70 0.19
C GLU A 81 -2.08 -1.40 -0.97
N LEU A 82 -2.01 -2.73 -0.98
CA LEU A 82 -2.66 -3.63 -1.92
C LEU A 82 -3.69 -4.44 -1.14
N ASP A 83 -4.90 -3.87 -1.02
CA ASP A 83 -5.99 -4.48 -0.27
C ASP A 83 -6.81 -5.43 -1.13
N PHE A 84 -7.25 -6.54 -0.53
CA PHE A 84 -8.09 -7.58 -1.12
C PHE A 84 -9.31 -7.80 -0.21
N PRO A 85 -10.22 -6.83 -0.13
CA PRO A 85 -11.38 -6.91 0.75
C PRO A 85 -12.38 -7.96 0.25
N LYS A 86 -13.18 -8.52 1.18
CA LYS A 86 -14.28 -9.46 0.86
C LYS A 86 -15.66 -8.84 1.05
N ARG A 87 -15.77 -7.81 1.86
CA ARG A 87 -17.04 -7.15 2.20
C ARG A 87 -17.23 -5.82 1.49
N THR A 88 -16.13 -5.18 1.12
CA THR A 88 -16.12 -3.89 0.41
C THR A 88 -15.69 -4.13 -1.03
N LYS A 89 -16.32 -3.43 -1.98
CA LYS A 89 -15.89 -3.48 -3.39
C LYS A 89 -14.85 -2.39 -3.63
N LEU A 90 -13.78 -2.76 -4.33
CA LEU A 90 -12.81 -1.82 -4.86
C LEU A 90 -13.28 -1.26 -6.21
N ASP A 91 -12.65 -0.16 -6.62
CA ASP A 91 -12.69 0.26 -8.01
C ASP A 91 -12.13 -0.86 -8.91
N PRO A 92 -12.77 -1.19 -10.04
CA PRO A 92 -12.32 -2.31 -10.89
C PRO A 92 -10.89 -2.20 -11.41
N ASN A 93 -10.39 -0.97 -11.68
CA ASN A 93 -9.01 -0.77 -12.13
C ASN A 93 -8.03 -1.00 -10.99
N LEU A 94 -8.38 -0.55 -9.79
CA LEU A 94 -7.57 -0.80 -8.59
C LEU A 94 -7.52 -2.30 -8.27
N GLU A 95 -8.66 -2.99 -8.33
CA GLU A 95 -8.73 -4.45 -8.13
C GLU A 95 -7.86 -5.20 -9.16
N ALA A 96 -7.94 -4.83 -10.43
CA ALA A 96 -7.13 -5.42 -11.50
C ALA A 96 -5.63 -5.22 -11.24
N THR A 97 -5.23 -4.01 -10.86
CA THR A 97 -3.84 -3.67 -10.55
C THR A 97 -3.33 -4.44 -9.32
N ASN A 98 -4.14 -4.55 -8.25
CA ASN A 98 -3.79 -5.32 -7.07
C ASN A 98 -3.58 -6.80 -7.41
N ASN A 99 -4.45 -7.37 -8.24
CA ASN A 99 -4.35 -8.76 -8.70
C ASN A 99 -3.11 -8.98 -9.57
N GLU A 100 -2.76 -8.05 -10.45
CA GLU A 100 -1.55 -8.11 -11.26
C GLU A 100 -0.29 -8.14 -10.39
N LEU A 101 -0.17 -7.22 -9.43
CA LEU A 101 0.95 -7.20 -8.49
C LEU A 101 0.99 -8.44 -7.60
N GLN A 102 -0.17 -8.96 -7.15
CA GLN A 102 -0.24 -10.21 -6.41
C GLN A 102 0.37 -11.37 -7.21
N ASN A 103 0.08 -11.45 -8.51
CA ASN A 103 0.61 -12.47 -9.40
C ASN A 103 2.11 -12.29 -9.63
N ILE A 104 2.59 -11.07 -9.92
CA ILE A 104 4.01 -10.76 -10.10
C ILE A 104 4.81 -11.17 -8.88
N PHE A 105 4.38 -10.78 -7.68
CA PHE A 105 5.06 -11.09 -6.42
C PHE A 105 4.74 -12.49 -5.87
N GLN A 106 3.95 -13.30 -6.57
CA GLN A 106 3.55 -14.66 -6.20
C GLN A 106 3.01 -14.75 -4.77
N VAL A 107 2.17 -13.79 -4.37
CA VAL A 107 1.62 -13.71 -3.03
C VAL A 107 0.46 -14.68 -2.88
N ARG A 108 0.61 -15.68 -1.98
CA ARG A 108 -0.37 -16.74 -1.73
C ARG A 108 -1.09 -16.63 -0.39
N GLY A 109 -0.73 -15.64 0.43
CA GLY A 109 -1.31 -15.47 1.76
C GLY A 109 -1.08 -14.08 2.34
N PHE A 110 -1.85 -13.72 3.33
CA PHE A 110 -1.85 -12.40 3.96
C PHE A 110 -1.61 -12.46 5.48
N PRO A 111 -0.95 -11.46 6.07
CA PRO A 111 -0.27 -10.37 5.39
C PRO A 111 1.02 -10.83 4.71
N THR A 112 1.34 -10.21 3.59
CA THR A 112 2.66 -10.31 2.96
C THR A 112 3.13 -8.90 2.65
N VAL A 113 4.36 -8.58 3.05
CA VAL A 113 4.98 -7.28 2.80
C VAL A 113 6.22 -7.49 1.93
N TRP A 114 6.34 -6.73 0.86
CA TRP A 114 7.50 -6.70 -0.01
C TRP A 114 8.18 -5.34 0.01
N LEU A 115 9.52 -5.34 0.05
CA LEU A 115 10.33 -4.17 -0.24
C LEU A 115 11.01 -4.37 -1.59
N PHE A 116 10.88 -3.39 -2.47
CA PHE A 116 11.50 -3.43 -3.79
C PHE A 116 11.79 -2.01 -4.30
N SER A 117 12.70 -1.90 -5.24
CA SER A 117 12.91 -0.66 -5.96
C SER A 117 12.34 -0.74 -7.37
N VAL A 118 12.16 0.41 -7.98
CA VAL A 118 11.71 0.53 -9.37
C VAL A 118 12.65 1.45 -10.13
N THR A 119 12.81 1.14 -11.40
CA THR A 119 13.54 1.99 -12.35
C THR A 119 12.63 2.30 -13.53
N LYS A 120 12.87 3.41 -14.21
CA LYS A 120 12.21 3.74 -15.46
C LYS A 120 13.13 3.30 -16.60
N THR A 121 12.59 2.54 -17.53
CA THR A 121 13.30 2.08 -18.72
C THR A 121 13.33 3.17 -19.80
N ASP A 122 14.19 3.08 -20.79
CA ASP A 122 14.34 4.07 -21.86
C ASP A 122 13.06 4.26 -22.70
N ASP A 123 12.21 3.22 -22.76
CA ASP A 123 10.89 3.28 -23.41
C ASP A 123 9.79 3.83 -22.51
N GLY A 124 10.16 4.32 -21.31
CA GLY A 124 9.25 4.96 -20.35
C GLY A 124 8.44 4.02 -19.48
N LYS A 125 8.66 2.71 -19.55
CA LYS A 125 8.03 1.71 -18.69
C LYS A 125 8.73 1.63 -17.34
N PHE A 126 8.05 0.97 -16.37
CA PHE A 126 8.65 0.68 -15.08
C PHE A 126 9.20 -0.75 -15.04
N SER A 127 10.37 -0.90 -14.45
CA SER A 127 10.96 -2.20 -14.11
C SER A 127 11.00 -2.36 -12.59
N ILE A 128 10.55 -3.52 -12.10
CA ILE A 128 10.56 -3.86 -10.67
C ILE A 128 11.84 -4.64 -10.36
N ASN A 129 12.62 -4.13 -9.42
CA ASN A 129 13.83 -4.78 -8.92
C ASN A 129 13.52 -5.55 -7.64
N ALA A 130 13.15 -6.82 -7.79
CA ALA A 130 12.86 -7.74 -6.71
C ALA A 130 13.42 -9.13 -7.02
N ASN A 131 14.02 -9.77 -6.02
CA ASN A 131 14.52 -11.15 -6.18
C ASN A 131 13.39 -12.15 -5.84
N LEU A 132 12.60 -12.52 -6.86
CA LEU A 132 11.47 -13.43 -6.70
C LEU A 132 11.90 -14.89 -6.46
N SER A 133 13.09 -15.27 -6.89
CA SER A 133 13.62 -16.63 -6.71
C SER A 133 14.19 -16.90 -5.32
N ASN A 134 14.75 -15.86 -4.69
CA ASN A 134 15.23 -15.89 -3.30
C ASN A 134 14.74 -14.66 -2.57
N PRO A 135 13.50 -14.67 -2.07
CA PRO A 135 12.78 -13.46 -1.65
C PRO A 135 13.20 -12.95 -0.27
N PHE A 136 14.49 -12.54 -0.11
CA PHE A 136 14.95 -11.88 1.11
C PHE A 136 14.20 -10.59 1.41
N GLN A 137 13.62 -9.96 0.38
CA GLN A 137 12.84 -8.71 0.42
C GLN A 137 11.41 -8.91 0.92
N LYS A 138 11.04 -10.15 1.27
CA LYS A 138 9.70 -10.51 1.71
C LYS A 138 9.62 -10.62 3.23
N MET A 139 8.56 -10.06 3.80
CA MET A 139 8.20 -10.17 5.22
C MET A 139 6.75 -10.64 5.36
N GLY A 140 6.43 -11.19 6.54
CA GLY A 140 5.08 -11.52 6.95
C GLY A 140 4.68 -10.78 8.22
N TYR A 141 3.79 -11.40 9.00
CA TYR A 141 3.39 -10.88 10.29
C TYR A 141 4.57 -10.79 11.27
N MET A 142 4.66 -9.66 11.96
CA MET A 142 5.55 -9.41 13.10
C MET A 142 4.77 -8.66 14.17
N ALA A 143 5.01 -8.99 15.44
CA ALA A 143 4.24 -8.46 16.57
C ALA A 143 4.81 -7.15 17.14
N SER A 144 5.96 -6.69 16.65
CA SER A 144 6.70 -5.54 17.17
C SER A 144 7.11 -4.61 16.03
N SER A 145 6.83 -3.31 16.18
CA SER A 145 7.30 -2.28 15.23
C SER A 145 8.82 -2.21 15.18
N LYS A 146 9.49 -2.36 16.32
CA LYS A 146 10.95 -2.37 16.40
C LYS A 146 11.59 -3.48 15.59
N ASP A 147 11.08 -4.72 15.73
CA ASP A 147 11.61 -5.87 15.00
C ASP A 147 11.30 -5.76 13.50
N PHE A 148 10.10 -5.28 13.17
CA PHE A 148 9.70 -5.02 11.79
C PHE A 148 10.61 -4.00 11.11
N ILE A 149 10.85 -2.86 11.76
CA ILE A 149 11.74 -1.80 11.27
C ILE A 149 13.18 -2.32 11.13
N SER A 150 13.68 -3.06 12.13
CA SER A 150 15.01 -3.65 12.07
C SER A 150 15.16 -4.58 10.86
N LYS A 151 14.16 -5.43 10.60
CA LYS A 151 14.15 -6.31 9.42
C LYS A 151 14.04 -5.52 8.12
N ALA A 152 13.22 -4.48 8.07
CA ALA A 152 13.08 -3.62 6.91
C ALA A 152 14.39 -2.88 6.59
N ASN A 153 15.08 -2.34 7.59
CA ASN A 153 16.40 -1.70 7.41
C ASN A 153 17.43 -2.68 6.86
N TYR A 154 17.50 -3.90 7.40
CA TYR A 154 18.38 -4.93 6.86
C TYR A 154 18.09 -5.24 5.38
N ILE A 155 16.82 -5.30 5.00
CA ILE A 155 16.43 -5.53 3.60
C ILE A 155 16.87 -4.36 2.71
N ILE A 156 16.63 -3.12 3.14
CA ILE A 156 17.01 -1.91 2.38
C ILE A 156 18.53 -1.86 2.19
N GLU A 157 19.30 -2.13 3.23
CA GLU A 157 20.77 -2.21 3.15
C GLU A 157 21.22 -3.24 2.12
N LYS A 158 20.66 -4.45 2.15
CA LYS A 158 20.96 -5.49 1.17
C LYS A 158 20.52 -5.14 -0.25
N MET A 159 19.41 -4.43 -0.42
CA MET A 159 19.00 -3.94 -1.73
C MET A 159 20.00 -2.94 -2.30
N ASN A 160 20.53 -2.03 -1.48
CA ASN A 160 21.51 -1.03 -1.88
C ASN A 160 22.89 -1.65 -2.23
N GLU A 161 23.19 -2.86 -1.75
CA GLU A 161 24.41 -3.59 -2.13
C GLU A 161 24.26 -4.29 -3.51
N ILE A 162 23.02 -4.57 -3.94
CA ILE A 162 22.74 -5.40 -5.13
C ILE A 162 22.34 -4.55 -6.34
N TYR A 163 21.61 -3.47 -6.11
CA TYR A 163 21.01 -2.61 -7.14
C TYR A 163 21.60 -1.20 -7.14
#